data_d4711e3aa3621d4ffb30421107f800be
#
_entry.id   d4711e3aa3621d4ffb30421107f800be
#
_cell.length_a   1.000
_cell.length_b   1.000
_cell.length_c   1.000
_cell.angle_alpha   90.00
_cell.angle_beta   90.00
_cell.angle_gamma   90.00
#
_symmetry.space_group_name_H-M   'P 1'
#
loop_
_entity.id
_entity.type
_entity.pdbx_description
1 polymer ?
#
loop_
_entity_poly.entity_id
_entity_poly.type
_entity_poly.pdbx_seq_one_letter_code
_entity_poly.pdbx_strand_id
1 'polypeptide(L)'
;MTQSGTAALAASISANPYFSRFRGMPVGQELAVNDAMALFSCFEEQHINKGEILYEAGTQSERTMYLLLEGSVSVRDASGNIYSTLKPGDVFGLFSFLEERPHSATVTAQNDLVAMTLKRTYFDLITLEDPVLGSQLLRFMFRLLSRMSLNLEVEYAALRDYALGMRA
;
A
#
# COMPACT_ATOMS: atom_id res chain seq x y z
N MET A 1 1.09 -18.92 -29.40
CA MET A 1 2.37 -18.24 -29.02
C MET A 1 2.34 -17.55 -27.66
N THR A 2 1.46 -17.92 -26.72
CA THR A 2 1.20 -17.21 -25.45
C THR A 2 1.79 -17.87 -24.20
N GLN A 3 2.14 -19.17 -24.21
CA GLN A 3 2.66 -19.86 -23.03
C GLN A 3 4.11 -19.49 -22.68
N SER A 4 4.96 -19.17 -23.65
CA SER A 4 6.37 -18.82 -23.41
C SER A 4 6.52 -17.46 -22.72
N GLY A 5 5.67 -16.48 -23.03
CA GLY A 5 5.69 -15.15 -22.42
C GLY A 5 5.24 -15.16 -20.96
N THR A 6 4.20 -15.95 -20.64
CA THR A 6 3.68 -16.08 -19.27
C THR A 6 4.70 -16.77 -18.35
N ALA A 7 5.37 -17.82 -18.85
CA ALA A 7 6.42 -18.51 -18.08
C ALA A 7 7.63 -17.61 -17.79
N ALA A 8 8.05 -16.80 -18.78
CA ALA A 8 9.15 -15.85 -18.61
C ALA A 8 8.82 -14.74 -17.60
N LEU A 9 7.60 -14.20 -17.65
CA LEU A 9 7.12 -13.21 -16.68
C LEU A 9 7.06 -13.78 -15.26
N ALA A 10 6.50 -14.98 -15.09
CA ALA A 10 6.44 -15.66 -13.81
C ALA A 10 7.85 -15.92 -13.23
N ALA A 11 8.80 -16.33 -14.05
CA ALA A 11 10.20 -16.51 -13.65
C ALA A 11 10.84 -15.18 -13.22
N SER A 12 10.60 -14.09 -13.95
CA SER A 12 11.09 -12.75 -13.60
C SER A 12 10.52 -12.27 -12.28
N ILE A 13 9.21 -12.42 -12.05
CA ILE A 13 8.56 -12.06 -10.79
C ILE A 13 9.11 -12.89 -9.63
N SER A 14 9.24 -14.20 -9.81
CA SER A 14 9.78 -15.09 -8.77
C SER A 14 11.23 -14.79 -8.39
N ALA A 15 12.02 -14.25 -9.30
CA ALA A 15 13.39 -13.83 -9.06
C ALA A 15 13.51 -12.43 -8.42
N ASN A 16 12.42 -11.67 -8.42
CA ASN A 16 12.41 -10.33 -7.82
C ASN A 16 12.45 -10.43 -6.28
N PRO A 17 13.46 -9.83 -5.60
CA PRO A 17 13.58 -9.90 -4.14
C PRO A 17 12.38 -9.30 -3.41
N TYR A 18 11.74 -8.31 -4.01
CA TYR A 18 10.57 -7.65 -3.42
C TYR A 18 9.28 -8.48 -3.52
N PHE A 19 9.20 -9.39 -4.48
CA PHE A 19 8.12 -10.38 -4.51
C PHE A 19 8.16 -11.29 -3.29
N SER A 20 9.34 -11.76 -2.88
CA SER A 20 9.51 -12.54 -1.66
C SER A 20 9.09 -11.74 -0.41
N ARG A 21 9.44 -10.46 -0.33
CA ARG A 21 9.01 -9.57 0.76
C ARG A 21 7.49 -9.36 0.76
N PHE A 22 6.90 -9.08 -0.39
CA PHE A 22 5.45 -8.99 -0.55
C PHE A 22 4.74 -10.27 -0.07
N ARG A 23 5.26 -11.43 -0.46
CA ARG A 23 4.76 -12.74 -0.01
C ARG A 23 4.90 -12.96 1.50
N GLY A 24 5.93 -12.41 2.12
CA GLY A 24 6.16 -12.47 3.57
C GLY A 24 5.21 -11.60 4.39
N MET A 25 4.54 -10.62 3.78
CA MET A 25 3.58 -9.76 4.48
C MET A 25 2.27 -10.50 4.75
N PRO A 26 1.53 -10.13 5.83
CA PRO A 26 0.28 -10.79 6.16
C PRO A 26 -0.72 -10.85 5.00
N VAL A 27 -0.84 -9.76 4.23
CA VAL A 27 -1.73 -9.71 3.06
C VAL A 27 -1.28 -10.60 1.91
N GLY A 28 0.04 -10.75 1.74
CA GLY A 28 0.64 -11.60 0.70
C GLY A 28 0.56 -13.10 1.05
N GLN A 29 0.67 -13.43 2.33
CA GLN A 29 0.59 -14.83 2.81
C GLN A 29 -0.78 -15.47 2.57
N GLU A 30 -1.84 -14.68 2.57
CA GLU A 30 -3.22 -15.14 2.35
C GLU A 30 -3.54 -15.44 0.87
N LEU A 31 -2.65 -15.08 -0.05
CA LEU A 31 -2.85 -15.25 -1.48
C LEU A 31 -2.28 -16.58 -1.97
N ALA A 32 -2.96 -17.23 -2.93
CA ALA A 32 -2.34 -18.28 -3.73
C ALA A 32 -1.16 -17.69 -4.53
N VAL A 33 -0.15 -18.51 -4.83
CA VAL A 33 1.08 -18.04 -5.48
C VAL A 33 0.80 -17.33 -6.80
N ASN A 34 -0.07 -17.92 -7.65
CA ASN A 34 -0.42 -17.33 -8.94
C ASN A 34 -1.17 -15.99 -8.80
N ASP A 35 -2.09 -15.89 -7.84
CA ASP A 35 -2.80 -14.63 -7.55
C ASP A 35 -1.83 -13.56 -7.02
N ALA A 36 -0.89 -13.96 -6.17
CA ALA A 36 0.14 -13.05 -5.66
C ALA A 36 1.05 -12.54 -6.79
N MET A 37 1.44 -13.40 -7.74
CA MET A 37 2.22 -12.99 -8.91
C MET A 37 1.44 -12.03 -9.80
N ALA A 38 0.18 -12.33 -10.09
CA ALA A 38 -0.68 -11.49 -10.89
C ALA A 38 -0.88 -10.11 -10.24
N LEU A 39 -1.15 -10.07 -8.94
CA LEU A 39 -1.28 -8.82 -8.20
C LEU A 39 0.03 -8.04 -8.14
N PHE A 40 1.16 -8.71 -7.85
CA PHE A 40 2.47 -8.06 -7.80
C PHE A 40 2.82 -7.39 -9.13
N SER A 41 2.49 -8.01 -10.26
CA SER A 41 2.75 -7.45 -11.61
C SER A 41 1.93 -6.20 -11.95
N CYS A 42 0.87 -5.90 -11.18
CA CYS A 42 0.07 -4.70 -11.37
C CYS A 42 0.68 -3.45 -10.73
N PHE A 43 1.69 -3.62 -9.91
CA PHE A 43 2.33 -2.53 -9.18
C PHE A 43 3.67 -2.17 -9.79
N GLU A 44 4.02 -0.89 -9.69
CA GLU A 44 5.36 -0.39 -10.00
C GLU A 44 6.19 -0.33 -8.72
N GLU A 45 7.45 -0.76 -8.81
CA GLU A 45 8.42 -0.62 -7.73
C GLU A 45 9.02 0.79 -7.75
N GLN A 46 8.97 1.48 -6.62
CA GLN A 46 9.58 2.80 -6.45
C GLN A 46 10.59 2.80 -5.31
N HIS A 47 11.78 3.34 -5.61
CA HIS A 47 12.83 3.64 -4.64
C HIS A 47 12.79 5.12 -4.30
N ILE A 48 12.67 5.44 -3.03
CA ILE A 48 12.48 6.79 -2.52
C ILE A 48 13.56 7.08 -1.49
N ASN A 49 14.25 8.20 -1.63
CA ASN A 49 15.36 8.55 -0.77
C ASN A 49 14.89 9.14 0.56
N LYS A 50 15.70 8.97 1.59
CA LYS A 50 15.48 9.61 2.89
C LYS A 50 15.24 11.10 2.76
N GLY A 51 14.18 11.59 3.42
CA GLY A 51 13.80 13.01 3.46
C GLY A 51 12.92 13.45 2.29
N GLU A 52 12.69 12.58 1.31
CA GLU A 52 11.81 12.89 0.19
C GLU A 52 10.35 12.96 0.65
N ILE A 53 9.66 14.01 0.21
CA ILE A 53 8.22 14.20 0.47
C ILE A 53 7.46 13.53 -0.66
N LEU A 54 6.68 12.50 -0.34
CA LEU A 54 5.90 11.77 -1.32
C LEU A 54 4.66 12.56 -1.77
N TYR A 55 4.03 13.23 -0.81
CA TYR A 55 2.96 14.20 -1.05
C TYR A 55 2.71 15.07 0.19
N GLU A 56 2.09 16.22 0.00
CA GLU A 56 1.82 17.20 1.03
C GLU A 56 0.32 17.34 1.31
N ALA A 57 -0.03 17.61 2.58
CA ALA A 57 -1.40 17.90 2.99
C ALA A 57 -1.99 19.06 2.20
N GLY A 58 -3.23 18.90 1.73
CA GLY A 58 -3.96 19.91 0.96
C GLY A 58 -3.60 19.97 -0.54
N THR A 59 -2.56 19.25 -0.99
CA THR A 59 -2.24 19.17 -2.43
C THR A 59 -3.19 18.22 -3.16
N GLN A 60 -3.39 18.48 -4.44
CA GLN A 60 -4.16 17.59 -5.31
C GLN A 60 -3.50 16.22 -5.40
N SER A 61 -4.27 15.15 -5.25
CA SER A 61 -3.75 13.80 -5.34
C SER A 61 -3.58 13.35 -6.79
N GLU A 62 -2.46 12.69 -7.09
CA GLU A 62 -2.28 11.92 -8.32
C GLU A 62 -3.01 10.57 -8.28
N ARG A 63 -3.77 10.31 -7.22
CA ARG A 63 -4.53 9.08 -7.01
C ARG A 63 -3.65 7.83 -7.09
N THR A 64 -2.54 7.88 -6.38
CA THR A 64 -1.59 6.77 -6.23
C THR A 64 -1.70 6.18 -4.84
N MET A 65 -1.82 4.85 -4.76
CA MET A 65 -1.67 4.11 -3.51
C MET A 65 -0.27 3.52 -3.42
N TYR A 66 0.22 3.40 -2.20
CA TYR A 66 1.56 2.90 -1.86
C TYR A 66 1.44 1.76 -0.86
N LEU A 67 2.10 0.64 -1.13
CA LEU A 67 2.33 -0.45 -0.18
C LEU A 67 3.82 -0.46 0.17
N LEU A 68 4.16 -0.19 1.41
CA LEU A 68 5.55 -0.10 1.87
C LEU A 68 6.17 -1.51 1.99
N LEU A 69 7.29 -1.73 1.27
CA LEU A 69 8.06 -2.98 1.31
C LEU A 69 9.27 -2.90 2.22
N GLU A 70 9.95 -1.76 2.23
CA GLU A 70 11.14 -1.48 3.03
C GLU A 70 11.12 -0.05 3.53
N GLY A 71 11.80 0.19 4.64
CA GLY A 71 11.94 1.52 5.20
C GLY A 71 10.75 1.96 6.04
N SER A 72 10.61 3.26 6.22
CA SER A 72 9.53 3.87 7.00
C SER A 72 9.19 5.28 6.52
N VAL A 73 7.95 5.68 6.71
CA VAL A 73 7.49 7.04 6.43
C VAL A 73 6.86 7.66 7.67
N SER A 74 7.04 8.97 7.84
CA SER A 74 6.28 9.76 8.82
C SER A 74 5.05 10.36 8.16
N VAL A 75 3.94 10.33 8.88
CA VAL A 75 2.68 10.96 8.49
C VAL A 75 2.45 12.16 9.41
N ARG A 76 2.30 13.35 8.80
CA ARG A 76 2.14 14.62 9.51
C ARG A 76 0.81 15.26 9.18
N ASP A 77 0.23 15.91 10.17
CA ASP A 77 -0.93 16.77 9.98
C ASP A 77 -0.56 18.08 9.24
N ALA A 78 -1.56 18.90 8.94
CA ALA A 78 -1.36 20.22 8.31
C ALA A 78 -0.55 21.21 9.19
N SER A 79 -0.45 20.95 10.50
CA SER A 79 0.35 21.73 11.44
C SER A 79 1.81 21.24 11.53
N GLY A 80 2.15 20.17 10.83
CA GLY A 80 3.49 19.57 10.82
C GLY A 80 3.78 18.57 11.93
N ASN A 81 2.80 18.27 12.78
CA ASN A 81 2.99 17.28 13.86
C ASN A 81 2.94 15.85 13.30
N ILE A 82 3.93 15.04 13.66
CA ILE A 82 3.91 13.60 13.33
C ILE A 82 2.88 12.92 14.22
N TYR A 83 1.89 12.29 13.62
CA TYR A 83 0.88 11.52 14.35
C TYR A 83 0.93 10.02 14.03
N SER A 84 1.67 9.61 12.99
CA SER A 84 1.87 8.20 12.67
C SER A 84 3.21 7.97 11.99
N THR A 85 3.74 6.75 12.15
CA THR A 85 4.88 6.23 11.39
C THR A 85 4.47 4.89 10.80
N LEU A 86 4.58 4.77 9.48
CA LEU A 86 4.23 3.56 8.75
C LEU A 86 5.46 2.72 8.50
N LYS A 87 5.26 1.39 8.49
CA LYS A 87 6.27 0.34 8.42
C LYS A 87 6.00 -0.59 7.23
N PRO A 88 6.93 -1.49 6.88
CA PRO A 88 6.70 -2.50 5.86
C PRO A 88 5.40 -3.28 6.11
N GLY A 89 4.56 -3.38 5.08
CA GLY A 89 3.22 -3.95 5.13
C GLY A 89 2.10 -2.93 5.28
N ASP A 90 2.40 -1.70 5.67
CA ASP A 90 1.42 -0.63 5.74
C ASP A 90 1.15 -0.02 4.36
N VAL A 91 -0.07 0.50 4.21
CA VAL A 91 -0.57 1.14 2.99
C VAL A 91 -0.90 2.58 3.28
N PHE A 92 -0.58 3.46 2.34
CA PHE A 92 -0.96 4.87 2.39
C PHE A 92 -1.36 5.39 1.00
N GLY A 93 -1.95 6.60 0.94
CA GLY A 93 -2.50 7.14 -0.29
C GLY A 93 -3.81 6.47 -0.75
N LEU A 94 -4.32 5.45 -0.04
CA LEU A 94 -5.46 4.65 -0.46
C LEU A 94 -6.76 5.47 -0.49
N PHE A 95 -6.99 6.38 0.45
CA PHE A 95 -8.20 7.20 0.44
C PHE A 95 -8.26 8.13 -0.78
N SER A 96 -7.18 8.80 -1.10
CA SER A 96 -7.10 9.66 -2.29
C SER A 96 -7.08 8.86 -3.60
N PHE A 97 -6.63 7.60 -3.55
CA PHE A 97 -6.74 6.68 -4.67
C PHE A 97 -8.21 6.31 -4.95
N LEU A 98 -8.99 6.03 -3.91
CA LEU A 98 -10.40 5.64 -4.03
C LEU A 98 -11.30 6.83 -4.32
N GLU A 99 -11.07 7.96 -3.65
CA GLU A 99 -11.87 9.16 -3.74
C GLU A 99 -11.04 10.32 -4.31
N GLU A 100 -11.64 11.13 -5.15
CA GLU A 100 -10.99 12.30 -5.74
C GLU A 100 -10.99 13.46 -4.74
N ARG A 101 -10.06 13.38 -3.76
CA ARG A 101 -9.89 14.40 -2.72
C ARG A 101 -8.41 14.77 -2.56
N PRO A 102 -8.12 15.98 -2.10
CA PRO A 102 -6.77 16.38 -1.73
C PRO A 102 -6.21 15.48 -0.63
N HIS A 103 -4.88 15.40 -0.54
CA HIS A 103 -4.19 14.67 0.52
C HIS A 103 -4.53 15.26 1.90
N SER A 104 -4.89 14.40 2.85
CA SER A 104 -5.21 14.80 4.23
C SER A 104 -3.98 14.97 5.12
N ALA A 105 -2.83 14.49 4.67
CA ALA A 105 -1.59 14.48 5.43
C ALA A 105 -0.38 14.69 4.52
N THR A 106 0.74 15.10 5.12
CA THR A 106 2.05 15.08 4.50
C THR A 106 2.78 13.79 4.83
N VAL A 107 3.30 13.10 3.82
CA VAL A 107 4.06 11.86 3.97
C VAL A 107 5.49 12.07 3.52
N THR A 108 6.44 11.75 4.42
CA THR A 108 7.88 11.95 4.20
C THR A 108 8.65 10.67 4.52
N ALA A 109 9.59 10.30 3.67
CA ALA A 109 10.50 9.17 3.87
C ALA A 109 11.46 9.45 5.05
N GLN A 110 11.44 8.58 6.08
CA GLN A 110 12.34 8.71 7.24
C GLN A 110 13.73 8.11 6.97
N ASN A 111 13.80 7.17 6.06
CA ASN A 111 15.01 6.53 5.55
C ASN A 111 14.80 6.19 4.07
N ASP A 112 15.81 5.65 3.41
CA ASP A 112 15.65 5.10 2.07
C ASP A 112 14.61 3.98 2.14
N LEU A 113 13.67 3.98 1.21
CA LEU A 113 12.55 3.06 1.24
C LEU A 113 12.22 2.51 -0.14
N VAL A 114 11.53 1.38 -0.15
CA VAL A 114 10.96 0.77 -1.34
C VAL A 114 9.47 0.59 -1.14
N ALA A 115 8.68 1.05 -2.08
CA ALA A 115 7.24 0.91 -2.11
C ALA A 115 6.76 0.31 -3.44
N MET A 116 5.71 -0.48 -3.36
CA MET A 116 4.90 -0.85 -4.53
C MET A 116 3.82 0.21 -4.72
N THR A 117 3.70 0.74 -5.91
CA THR A 117 2.75 1.80 -6.23
C THR A 117 1.77 1.37 -7.29
N LEU A 118 0.53 1.83 -7.17
CA LEU A 118 -0.52 1.64 -8.16
C LEU A 118 -1.24 2.97 -8.40
N LYS A 119 -1.21 3.46 -9.65
CA LYS A 119 -1.96 4.64 -10.06
C LYS A 119 -3.40 4.25 -10.39
N ARG A 120 -4.35 5.11 -10.04
CA ARG A 120 -5.77 4.88 -10.32
C ARG A 120 -6.05 4.68 -11.81
N THR A 121 -5.41 5.47 -12.67
CA THR A 121 -5.58 5.34 -14.12
C THR A 121 -5.18 3.96 -14.64
N TYR A 122 -4.12 3.36 -14.07
CA TYR A 122 -3.69 2.02 -14.43
C TYR A 122 -4.63 0.95 -13.88
N PHE A 123 -5.11 1.13 -12.65
CA PHE A 123 -6.15 0.26 -12.08
C PHE A 123 -7.42 0.24 -12.94
N ASP A 124 -7.88 1.42 -13.40
CA ASP A 124 -9.07 1.52 -14.25
C ASP A 124 -8.84 0.80 -15.59
N LEU A 125 -7.64 0.93 -16.18
CA LEU A 125 -7.27 0.22 -17.41
C LEU A 125 -7.24 -1.30 -17.20
N ILE A 126 -6.61 -1.80 -16.15
CA ILE A 126 -6.60 -3.24 -15.81
C ILE A 126 -8.03 -3.76 -15.66
N THR A 127 -8.89 -3.02 -14.95
CA THR A 127 -10.27 -3.44 -14.71
C THR A 127 -11.08 -3.52 -16.00
N LEU A 128 -10.76 -2.66 -16.98
CA LEU A 128 -11.41 -2.66 -18.28
C LEU A 128 -10.92 -3.81 -19.18
N GLU A 129 -9.61 -4.05 -19.22
CA GLU A 129 -8.98 -5.03 -20.12
C GLU A 129 -9.04 -6.47 -19.56
N ASP A 130 -8.88 -6.62 -18.24
CA ASP A 130 -8.96 -7.89 -17.52
C ASP A 130 -9.84 -7.76 -16.27
N PRO A 131 -11.18 -7.92 -16.40
CA PRO A 131 -12.10 -7.82 -15.29
C PRO A 131 -11.84 -8.82 -14.16
N VAL A 132 -11.23 -9.97 -14.46
CA VAL A 132 -10.88 -10.98 -13.44
C VAL A 132 -9.75 -10.46 -12.57
N LEU A 133 -8.68 -9.94 -13.17
CA LEU A 133 -7.57 -9.32 -12.45
C LEU A 133 -8.02 -8.05 -11.71
N GLY A 134 -8.87 -7.23 -12.33
CA GLY A 134 -9.49 -6.07 -11.67
C GLY A 134 -10.28 -6.45 -10.42
N SER A 135 -11.05 -7.56 -10.48
CA SER A 135 -11.76 -8.10 -9.31
C SER A 135 -10.80 -8.60 -8.23
N GLN A 136 -9.67 -9.21 -8.59
CA GLN A 136 -8.64 -9.63 -7.63
C GLN A 136 -7.98 -8.42 -6.95
N LEU A 137 -7.67 -7.36 -7.70
CA LEU A 137 -7.16 -6.10 -7.17
C LEU A 137 -8.15 -5.45 -6.19
N LEU A 138 -9.45 -5.42 -6.51
CA LEU A 138 -10.48 -4.92 -5.61
C LEU A 138 -10.53 -5.72 -4.31
N ARG A 139 -10.55 -7.05 -4.38
CA ARG A 139 -10.52 -7.90 -3.19
C ARG A 139 -9.27 -7.67 -2.35
N PHE A 140 -8.12 -7.48 -2.99
CA PHE A 140 -6.89 -7.14 -2.31
C PHE A 140 -7.00 -5.80 -1.57
N MET A 141 -7.53 -4.75 -2.22
CA MET A 141 -7.77 -3.46 -1.58
C MET A 141 -8.76 -3.53 -0.42
N PHE A 142 -9.83 -4.33 -0.52
CA PHE A 142 -10.74 -4.56 0.60
C PHE A 142 -10.05 -5.21 1.79
N ARG A 143 -9.14 -6.16 1.57
CA ARG A 143 -8.34 -6.74 2.65
C ARG A 143 -7.43 -5.71 3.31
N LEU A 144 -6.78 -4.84 2.52
CA LEU A 144 -5.97 -3.75 3.05
C LEU A 144 -6.80 -2.79 3.91
N LEU A 145 -7.97 -2.35 3.43
CA LEU A 145 -8.90 -1.50 4.17
C LEU A 145 -9.38 -2.15 5.47
N SER A 146 -9.74 -3.43 5.41
CA SER A 146 -10.17 -4.19 6.59
C SER A 146 -9.08 -4.24 7.66
N ARG A 147 -7.82 -4.46 7.27
CA ARG A 147 -6.69 -4.44 8.21
C ARG A 147 -6.45 -3.06 8.82
N MET A 148 -6.54 -2.00 8.00
CA MET A 148 -6.44 -0.62 8.49
C MET A 148 -7.54 -0.32 9.52
N SER A 149 -8.77 -0.74 9.24
CA SER A 149 -9.91 -0.56 10.17
C SER A 149 -9.71 -1.29 11.48
N LEU A 150 -9.27 -2.55 11.45
CA LEU A 150 -8.98 -3.33 12.66
C LEU A 150 -7.88 -2.69 13.50
N ASN A 151 -6.82 -2.18 12.88
CA ASN A 151 -5.76 -1.49 13.60
C ASN A 151 -6.28 -0.21 14.29
N LEU A 152 -7.13 0.57 13.61
CA LEU A 152 -7.76 1.75 14.20
C LEU A 152 -8.68 1.40 15.38
N GLU A 153 -9.43 0.30 15.30
CA GLU A 153 -10.27 -0.18 16.41
C GLU A 153 -9.43 -0.52 17.65
N VAL A 154 -8.29 -1.21 17.45
CA VAL A 154 -7.37 -1.56 18.53
C VAL A 154 -6.74 -0.31 19.15
N GLU A 155 -6.26 0.63 18.33
CA GLU A 155 -5.69 1.89 18.81
C GLU A 155 -6.73 2.73 19.56
N TYR A 156 -7.95 2.82 19.06
CA TYR A 156 -9.05 3.53 19.71
C TYR A 156 -9.41 2.91 21.06
N ALA A 157 -9.50 1.58 21.14
CA ALA A 157 -9.76 0.87 22.40
C ALA A 157 -8.66 1.16 23.43
N ALA A 158 -7.38 1.11 23.02
CA ALA A 158 -6.25 1.41 23.89
C ALA A 158 -6.27 2.86 24.39
N LEU A 159 -6.57 3.82 23.51
CA LEU A 159 -6.70 5.24 23.87
C LEU A 159 -7.86 5.47 24.86
N ARG A 160 -9.01 4.85 24.60
CA ARG A 160 -10.18 4.92 25.50
C ARG A 160 -9.86 4.39 26.88
N ASP A 161 -9.23 3.20 26.95
CA ASP A 161 -8.87 2.58 28.23
C ASP A 161 -7.84 3.41 29.00
N TYR A 162 -6.88 4.02 28.31
CA TYR A 162 -5.95 4.97 28.90
C TYR A 162 -6.67 6.23 29.45
N ALA A 163 -7.58 6.81 28.65
CA ALA A 163 -8.33 8.02 29.04
C ALA A 163 -9.26 7.78 30.22
N LEU A 164 -9.81 6.56 30.35
CA LEU A 164 -10.69 6.17 31.46
C LEU A 164 -9.91 5.70 32.70
N GLY A 165 -8.57 5.71 32.67
CA GLY A 165 -7.72 5.27 33.77
C GLY A 165 -7.76 3.76 34.03
N MET A 166 -8.27 2.98 33.10
CA MET A 166 -8.27 1.52 33.13
C MET A 166 -6.88 1.03 32.69
N ARG A 167 -5.96 0.98 33.65
CA ARG A 167 -4.65 0.34 33.43
C ARG A 167 -4.85 -1.17 33.42
N ALA A 168 -4.34 -1.80 32.34
CA ALA A 168 -4.12 -3.26 32.32
C ALA A 168 -3.02 -3.65 33.30
#